data_4be10b3030c1ac6784d956bbc40d62dd
#
_entry.id   4be10b3030c1ac6784d956bbc40d62dd
#
_cell.length_a   1.000
_cell.length_b   1.000
_cell.length_c   1.000
_cell.angle_alpha   90.00
_cell.angle_beta   90.00
_cell.angle_gamma   90.00
#
_symmetry.space_group_name_H-M   'P 1'
#
loop_
_entity.id
_entity.type
_entity.pdbx_description
1 polymer ?
#
loop_
_entity_poly.entity_id
_entity_poly.type
_entity_poly.pdbx_seq_one_letter_code
_entity_poly.pdbx_strand_id
1 'polypeptide(L)'
;MEKKESERPVVKNDSVAPTMAKTEQTIDKSRRVCTLSHAMIEMLVKQLGAELSNHNLYRTFANYFSCQGLPKLEEYFILRADEEDNHHNWILWYLNYNDAEFQYPRIEAINVDIPNRAYPFEATVDREIETTESINKIVKQAIQEGDWATEAWLKGNDDEHGKLVLEQIEEESISRTMLKWQMRTLTGKLNRILS
;
A
#
# COMPACT_ATOMS: atom_id res chain seq x y z
N MET A 1 5.52 101.94 14.03
CA MET A 1 4.85 101.02 14.93
C MET A 1 4.48 99.77 14.08
N GLU A 2 5.32 98.84 13.98
CA GLU A 2 5.10 97.62 13.23
C GLU A 2 4.60 96.54 14.17
N LYS A 3 3.51 95.86 13.81
CA LYS A 3 2.93 94.76 14.52
C LYS A 3 3.66 93.49 14.05
N LYS A 4 4.38 92.81 14.94
CA LYS A 4 4.86 91.46 14.73
C LYS A 4 3.69 90.47 14.75
N GLU A 5 3.52 89.77 13.63
CA GLU A 5 2.64 88.63 13.49
C GLU A 5 3.31 87.41 14.09
N SER A 6 2.59 86.74 15.00
CA SER A 6 3.04 85.54 15.70
C SER A 6 2.77 84.34 14.84
N GLU A 7 3.85 83.66 14.32
CA GLU A 7 3.74 82.39 13.64
C GLU A 7 3.46 81.28 14.67
N ARG A 8 2.40 80.53 14.45
CA ARG A 8 2.12 79.29 15.18
C ARG A 8 2.93 78.14 14.61
N PRO A 9 3.49 77.23 15.44
CA PRO A 9 4.22 76.04 14.94
C PRO A 9 3.22 75.06 14.33
N VAL A 10 3.51 74.66 13.10
CA VAL A 10 2.83 73.54 12.41
C VAL A 10 3.34 72.20 13.00
N VAL A 11 2.46 71.53 13.72
CA VAL A 11 2.70 70.20 14.19
C VAL A 11 2.57 69.24 13.00
N LYS A 12 3.68 68.71 12.49
CA LYS A 12 3.67 67.62 11.53
C LYS A 12 3.36 66.34 12.28
N ASN A 13 2.16 65.81 12.01
CA ASN A 13 1.76 64.48 12.47
C ASN A 13 2.27 63.45 11.48
N ASP A 14 3.52 63.01 11.62
CA ASP A 14 4.06 61.87 10.92
C ASP A 14 3.73 60.58 11.71
N SER A 15 2.47 60.18 11.69
CA SER A 15 2.08 58.84 12.07
C SER A 15 2.29 57.89 10.87
N VAL A 16 3.54 57.47 10.65
CA VAL A 16 3.81 56.34 9.77
C VAL A 16 3.40 55.10 10.53
N ALA A 17 2.28 54.53 10.13
CA ALA A 17 1.89 53.20 10.59
C ALA A 17 2.97 52.21 10.15
N PRO A 18 3.40 51.28 11.01
CA PRO A 18 4.37 50.28 10.62
C PRO A 18 3.75 49.40 9.53
N THR A 19 4.28 49.52 8.31
CA THR A 19 4.00 48.60 7.23
C THR A 19 4.52 47.23 7.67
N MET A 20 3.59 46.35 8.07
CA MET A 20 3.95 44.93 8.23
C MET A 20 4.49 44.44 6.89
N ALA A 21 5.78 44.24 6.82
CA ALA A 21 6.40 43.51 5.73
C ALA A 21 5.75 42.11 5.70
N LYS A 22 4.91 41.86 4.70
CA LYS A 22 4.51 40.50 4.38
C LYS A 22 5.79 39.78 4.04
N THR A 23 6.27 38.92 4.95
CA THR A 23 7.29 37.98 4.66
C THR A 23 6.66 37.02 3.63
N GLU A 24 6.93 37.25 2.34
CA GLU A 24 6.67 36.27 1.32
C GLU A 24 7.54 35.06 1.71
N GLN A 25 6.90 34.05 2.29
CA GLN A 25 7.54 32.75 2.41
C GLN A 25 7.79 32.27 0.98
N THR A 26 9.02 32.36 0.56
CA THR A 26 9.46 31.76 -0.70
C THR A 26 9.25 30.27 -0.55
N ILE A 27 8.19 29.76 -1.21
CA ILE A 27 7.96 28.32 -1.26
C ILE A 27 9.19 27.72 -1.94
N ASP A 28 9.93 26.92 -1.21
CA ASP A 28 11.03 26.15 -1.76
C ASP A 28 10.47 25.14 -2.76
N LYS A 29 10.51 25.50 -4.03
CA LYS A 29 9.99 24.69 -5.15
C LYS A 29 10.80 23.41 -5.37
N SER A 30 11.94 23.26 -4.71
CA SER A 30 12.73 22.02 -4.71
C SER A 30 12.16 20.97 -3.75
N ARG A 31 11.31 21.39 -2.78
CA ARG A 31 10.62 20.50 -1.86
C ARG A 31 9.24 20.14 -2.40
N ARG A 32 9.06 18.90 -2.80
CA ARG A 32 7.71 18.33 -2.93
C ARG A 32 7.03 18.30 -1.56
N VAL A 33 5.76 18.58 -1.53
CA VAL A 33 4.93 18.40 -0.34
C VAL A 33 4.18 17.09 -0.56
N CYS A 34 4.33 16.14 0.37
CA CYS A 34 3.53 14.92 0.36
C CYS A 34 2.04 15.28 0.31
N THR A 35 1.32 14.73 -0.65
CA THR A 35 -0.12 14.97 -0.83
C THR A 35 -0.98 13.95 -0.12
N LEU A 36 -0.38 12.83 0.33
CA LEU A 36 -1.08 11.79 1.07
C LEU A 36 -1.39 12.23 2.49
N SER A 37 -2.57 11.90 2.99
CA SER A 37 -2.89 12.06 4.39
C SER A 37 -2.07 11.11 5.26
N HIS A 38 -1.89 11.44 6.55
CA HIS A 38 -1.23 10.53 7.48
C HIS A 38 -1.95 9.17 7.57
N ALA A 39 -3.28 9.18 7.58
CA ALA A 39 -4.09 7.95 7.58
C ALA A 39 -3.86 7.11 6.34
N MET A 40 -3.76 7.73 5.15
CA MET A 40 -3.44 7.03 3.91
C MET A 40 -2.05 6.41 3.94
N ILE A 41 -1.04 7.15 4.41
CA ILE A 41 0.33 6.62 4.56
C ILE A 41 0.33 5.41 5.51
N GLU A 42 -0.32 5.50 6.67
CA GLU A 42 -0.40 4.37 7.61
C GLU A 42 -1.04 3.13 7.00
N MET A 43 -2.12 3.30 6.23
CA MET A 43 -2.81 2.19 5.56
C MET A 43 -1.94 1.56 4.47
N LEU A 44 -1.28 2.37 3.65
CA LEU A 44 -0.38 1.88 2.60
C LEU A 44 0.86 1.19 3.19
N VAL A 45 1.46 1.72 4.25
CA VAL A 45 2.59 1.07 4.94
C VAL A 45 2.19 -0.25 5.58
N LYS A 46 0.99 -0.33 6.14
CA LYS A 46 0.46 -1.60 6.65
C LYS A 46 0.28 -2.61 5.53
N GLN A 47 -0.27 -2.21 4.38
CA GLN A 47 -0.42 -3.09 3.22
C GLN A 47 0.94 -3.51 2.66
N LEU A 48 1.89 -2.58 2.53
CA LEU A 48 3.28 -2.86 2.17
C LEU A 48 3.88 -4.01 3.00
N GLY A 49 3.65 -3.99 4.30
CA GLY A 49 4.10 -5.04 5.20
C GLY A 49 3.33 -6.36 5.03
N ALA A 50 2.04 -6.31 4.70
CA ALA A 50 1.22 -7.49 4.46
C ALA A 50 1.68 -8.25 3.20
N GLU A 51 1.95 -7.54 2.09
CA GLU A 51 2.45 -8.16 0.86
C GLU A 51 3.78 -8.88 1.10
N LEU A 52 4.71 -8.23 1.80
CA LEU A 52 5.99 -8.88 2.12
C LEU A 52 5.84 -10.07 3.08
N SER A 53 4.85 -10.04 3.97
CA SER A 53 4.51 -11.17 4.83
C SER A 53 3.94 -12.35 4.01
N ASN A 54 3.07 -12.07 3.05
CA ASN A 54 2.51 -13.06 2.13
C ASN A 54 3.61 -13.66 1.24
N HIS A 55 4.50 -12.83 0.67
CA HIS A 55 5.69 -13.30 -0.03
C HIS A 55 6.45 -14.35 0.80
N ASN A 56 6.79 -14.03 2.05
CA ASN A 56 7.53 -14.92 2.92
C ASN A 56 6.74 -16.22 3.23
N LEU A 57 5.44 -16.14 3.39
CA LEU A 57 4.56 -17.29 3.61
C LEU A 57 4.56 -18.21 2.38
N TYR A 58 4.40 -17.66 1.18
CA TYR A 58 4.38 -18.45 -0.05
C TYR A 58 5.74 -19.06 -0.36
N ARG A 59 6.85 -18.40 -0.04
CA ARG A 59 8.19 -18.99 -0.08
C ARG A 59 8.32 -20.17 0.91
N THR A 60 7.69 -20.09 2.07
CA THR A 60 7.65 -21.20 3.04
C THR A 60 6.86 -22.39 2.47
N PHE A 61 5.73 -22.16 1.80
CA PHE A 61 4.96 -23.20 1.14
C PHE A 61 5.71 -23.82 -0.05
N ALA A 62 6.42 -23.00 -0.84
CA ALA A 62 7.29 -23.50 -1.91
C ALA A 62 8.34 -24.47 -1.36
N ASN A 63 9.04 -24.10 -0.28
CA ASN A 63 10.01 -24.97 0.38
C ASN A 63 9.38 -26.27 0.89
N TYR A 64 8.18 -26.22 1.48
CA TYR A 64 7.45 -27.41 1.90
C TYR A 64 7.22 -28.38 0.74
N PHE A 65 6.74 -27.88 -0.43
CA PHE A 65 6.49 -28.71 -1.60
C PHE A 65 7.77 -29.20 -2.27
N SER A 66 8.84 -28.44 -2.26
CA SER A 66 10.18 -28.86 -2.66
C SER A 66 10.64 -30.07 -1.86
N CYS A 67 10.54 -30.02 -0.54
CA CYS A 67 10.88 -31.15 0.36
C CYS A 67 9.97 -32.37 0.17
N GLN A 68 8.77 -32.21 -0.39
CA GLN A 68 7.86 -33.30 -0.74
C GLN A 68 8.12 -33.90 -2.14
N GLY A 69 9.09 -33.39 -2.90
CA GLY A 69 9.37 -33.82 -4.28
C GLY A 69 8.25 -33.45 -5.25
N LEU A 70 7.58 -32.30 -5.05
CA LEU A 70 6.45 -31.83 -5.85
C LEU A 70 6.80 -30.50 -6.59
N PRO A 71 7.72 -30.55 -7.59
CA PRO A 71 8.29 -29.36 -8.20
C PRO A 71 7.27 -28.43 -8.86
N LYS A 72 6.14 -28.95 -9.35
CA LYS A 72 5.08 -28.13 -9.94
C LYS A 72 4.31 -27.29 -8.90
N LEU A 73 4.19 -27.79 -7.68
CA LEU A 73 3.58 -27.05 -6.59
C LEU A 73 4.59 -26.07 -5.95
N GLU A 74 5.87 -26.45 -5.91
CA GLU A 74 6.96 -25.54 -5.56
C GLU A 74 6.95 -24.33 -6.53
N GLU A 75 6.98 -24.57 -7.85
CA GLU A 75 6.94 -23.52 -8.88
C GLU A 75 5.72 -22.60 -8.73
N TYR A 76 4.54 -23.17 -8.47
CA TYR A 76 3.31 -22.42 -8.24
C TYR A 76 3.46 -21.43 -7.07
N PHE A 77 3.98 -21.88 -5.93
CA PHE A 77 4.15 -21.01 -4.76
C PHE A 77 5.32 -20.02 -4.89
N ILE A 78 6.33 -20.32 -5.71
CA ILE A 78 7.36 -19.35 -6.09
C ILE A 78 6.73 -18.20 -6.88
N LEU A 79 5.91 -18.51 -7.90
CA LEU A 79 5.23 -17.50 -8.70
C LEU A 79 4.30 -16.62 -7.83
N ARG A 80 3.54 -17.23 -6.91
CA ARG A 80 2.72 -16.50 -5.95
C ARG A 80 3.55 -15.53 -5.09
N ALA A 81 4.69 -15.98 -4.60
CA ALA A 81 5.59 -15.13 -3.83
C ALA A 81 6.14 -13.96 -4.66
N ASP A 82 6.49 -14.20 -5.92
CA ASP A 82 7.03 -13.17 -6.81
C ASP A 82 5.95 -12.10 -7.15
N GLU A 83 4.67 -12.49 -7.23
CA GLU A 83 3.54 -11.55 -7.39
C GLU A 83 3.38 -10.63 -6.16
N GLU A 84 3.47 -11.19 -4.94
CA GLU A 84 3.42 -10.40 -3.71
C GLU A 84 4.60 -9.41 -3.58
N ASP A 85 5.80 -9.80 -4.07
CA ASP A 85 6.94 -8.88 -4.14
C ASP A 85 6.69 -7.74 -5.12
N ASN A 86 6.01 -7.98 -6.24
CA ASN A 86 5.60 -6.93 -7.16
C ASN A 86 4.60 -5.96 -6.51
N HIS A 87 3.58 -6.47 -5.81
CA HIS A 87 2.60 -5.62 -5.10
C HIS A 87 3.27 -4.76 -4.04
N HIS A 88 4.17 -5.37 -3.25
CA HIS A 88 5.00 -4.65 -2.30
C HIS A 88 5.77 -3.50 -2.96
N ASN A 89 6.45 -3.78 -4.08
CA ASN A 89 7.26 -2.81 -4.80
C ASN A 89 6.41 -1.68 -5.41
N TRP A 90 5.18 -1.96 -5.87
CA TRP A 90 4.25 -0.93 -6.36
C TRP A 90 3.80 0.02 -5.25
N ILE A 91 3.48 -0.50 -4.07
CA ILE A 91 3.10 0.33 -2.92
C ILE A 91 4.30 1.17 -2.46
N LEU A 92 5.50 0.58 -2.39
CA LEU A 92 6.72 1.29 -2.05
C LEU A 92 7.02 2.42 -3.05
N TRP A 93 6.90 2.12 -4.36
CA TRP A 93 7.04 3.11 -5.41
C TRP A 93 6.05 4.26 -5.23
N TYR A 94 4.79 3.96 -4.95
CA TYR A 94 3.74 4.97 -4.79
C TYR A 94 3.99 5.88 -3.58
N LEU A 95 4.39 5.33 -2.45
CA LEU A 95 4.77 6.08 -1.27
C LEU A 95 5.97 7.02 -1.56
N ASN A 96 7.00 6.49 -2.21
CA ASN A 96 8.19 7.27 -2.59
C ASN A 96 7.86 8.35 -3.63
N TYR A 97 7.03 8.04 -4.61
CA TYR A 97 6.58 8.98 -5.63
C TYR A 97 5.82 10.18 -5.02
N ASN A 98 5.15 9.98 -3.91
CA ASN A 98 4.43 11.02 -3.18
C ASN A 98 5.29 11.70 -2.10
N ASP A 99 6.60 11.44 -2.01
CA ASP A 99 7.49 11.95 -0.97
C ASP A 99 6.99 11.65 0.46
N ALA A 100 6.34 10.50 0.66
CA ALA A 100 5.84 10.09 1.97
C ALA A 100 7.01 9.68 2.88
N GLU A 101 7.05 10.26 4.08
CA GLU A 101 7.99 9.84 5.12
C GLU A 101 7.34 8.76 5.98
N PHE A 102 7.96 7.59 6.06
CA PHE A 102 7.48 6.47 6.87
C PHE A 102 8.63 5.60 7.37
N GLN A 103 8.35 4.81 8.39
CA GLN A 103 9.25 3.75 8.82
C GLN A 103 8.86 2.45 8.14
N TYR A 104 9.85 1.72 7.62
CA TYR A 104 9.61 0.41 7.01
C TYR A 104 8.99 -0.54 8.05
N PRO A 105 7.91 -1.25 7.71
CA PRO A 105 7.23 -2.11 8.68
C PRO A 105 8.10 -3.29 9.07
N ARG A 106 8.04 -3.67 10.34
CA ARG A 106 8.64 -4.92 10.80
C ARG A 106 7.84 -6.10 10.25
N ILE A 107 8.53 -7.03 9.62
CA ILE A 107 7.95 -8.28 9.17
C ILE A 107 8.27 -9.37 10.20
N GLU A 108 7.24 -9.99 10.73
CA GLU A 108 7.40 -11.09 11.67
C GLU A 108 7.85 -12.37 10.93
N ALA A 109 8.61 -13.19 11.61
CA ALA A 109 9.02 -14.47 11.06
C ALA A 109 7.80 -15.36 10.80
N ILE A 110 7.77 -16.00 9.64
CA ILE A 110 6.73 -16.98 9.31
C ILE A 110 6.97 -18.24 10.16
N ASN A 111 6.07 -18.45 11.11
CA ASN A 111 6.06 -19.63 11.97
C ASN A 111 4.72 -20.33 11.79
N VAL A 112 4.65 -21.20 10.78
CA VAL A 112 3.44 -21.91 10.39
C VAL A 112 3.67 -23.43 10.46
N ASP A 113 2.79 -24.15 11.13
CA ASP A 113 2.71 -25.59 11.07
C ASP A 113 1.85 -25.99 9.85
N ILE A 114 2.38 -26.89 9.02
CA ILE A 114 1.70 -27.35 7.81
C ILE A 114 1.24 -28.81 8.04
N PRO A 115 0.00 -29.01 8.52
CA PRO A 115 -0.48 -30.33 8.94
C PRO A 115 -0.72 -31.28 7.78
N ASN A 116 -0.97 -30.76 6.59
CA ASN A 116 -1.23 -31.55 5.39
C ASN A 116 -1.02 -30.72 4.11
N ARG A 117 -1.09 -31.39 2.95
CA ARG A 117 -0.87 -30.76 1.63
C ARG A 117 -1.98 -29.80 1.17
N ALA A 118 -3.16 -29.82 1.78
CA ALA A 118 -4.25 -28.90 1.45
C ALA A 118 -4.07 -27.55 2.16
N TYR A 119 -3.48 -27.57 3.34
CA TYR A 119 -3.32 -26.38 4.20
C TYR A 119 -2.67 -25.19 3.49
N PRO A 120 -1.57 -25.31 2.71
CA PRO A 120 -1.01 -24.18 1.98
C PRO A 120 -2.02 -23.47 1.06
N PHE A 121 -2.91 -24.23 0.41
CA PHE A 121 -3.93 -23.68 -0.48
C PHE A 121 -5.08 -23.03 0.30
N GLU A 122 -5.48 -23.60 1.45
CA GLU A 122 -6.48 -23.00 2.34
C GLU A 122 -5.96 -21.67 2.89
N ALA A 123 -4.75 -21.67 3.44
CA ALA A 123 -4.11 -20.48 3.98
C ALA A 123 -3.91 -19.39 2.91
N THR A 124 -3.58 -19.77 1.67
CA THR A 124 -3.48 -18.79 0.56
C THR A 124 -4.83 -18.14 0.29
N VAL A 125 -5.92 -18.91 0.17
CA VAL A 125 -7.27 -18.33 -0.04
C VAL A 125 -7.63 -17.35 1.09
N ASP A 126 -7.33 -17.69 2.34
CA ASP A 126 -7.60 -16.81 3.48
C ASP A 126 -6.80 -15.51 3.36
N ARG A 127 -5.53 -15.58 2.96
CA ARG A 127 -4.68 -14.40 2.74
C ARG A 127 -5.18 -13.52 1.60
N GLU A 128 -5.56 -14.09 0.46
CA GLU A 128 -6.10 -13.33 -0.66
C GLU A 128 -7.41 -12.61 -0.28
N ILE A 129 -8.27 -13.22 0.52
CA ILE A 129 -9.48 -12.57 1.05
C ILE A 129 -9.10 -11.39 1.96
N GLU A 130 -8.18 -11.59 2.90
CA GLU A 130 -7.71 -10.53 3.80
C GLU A 130 -7.09 -9.35 3.02
N THR A 131 -6.30 -9.65 1.98
CA THR A 131 -5.67 -8.65 1.11
C THR A 131 -6.73 -7.88 0.32
N THR A 132 -7.70 -8.58 -0.31
CA THR A 132 -8.84 -7.96 -1.01
C THR A 132 -9.59 -6.99 -0.10
N GLU A 133 -9.90 -7.39 1.13
CA GLU A 133 -10.59 -6.54 2.10
C GLU A 133 -9.75 -5.32 2.49
N SER A 134 -8.44 -5.50 2.66
CA SER A 134 -7.52 -4.43 3.03
C SER A 134 -7.41 -3.39 1.91
N ILE A 135 -7.19 -3.81 0.67
CA ILE A 135 -7.12 -2.94 -0.50
C ILE A 135 -8.43 -2.17 -0.69
N ASN A 136 -9.58 -2.83 -0.54
CA ASN A 136 -10.88 -2.16 -0.61
C ASN A 136 -11.08 -1.09 0.48
N LYS A 137 -10.49 -1.27 1.68
CA LYS A 137 -10.50 -0.25 2.72
C LYS A 137 -9.66 0.96 2.33
N ILE A 138 -8.50 0.74 1.68
CA ILE A 138 -7.63 1.82 1.18
C ILE A 138 -8.35 2.61 0.08
N VAL A 139 -8.99 1.93 -0.88
CA VAL A 139 -9.81 2.59 -1.92
C VAL A 139 -10.93 3.43 -1.30
N LYS A 140 -11.64 2.88 -0.31
CA LYS A 140 -12.70 3.61 0.40
C LYS A 140 -12.16 4.86 1.11
N GLN A 141 -11.01 4.77 1.73
CA GLN A 141 -10.35 5.90 2.37
C GLN A 141 -9.97 6.98 1.36
N ALA A 142 -9.40 6.60 0.21
CA ALA A 142 -9.07 7.53 -0.87
C ALA A 142 -10.30 8.30 -1.35
N ILE A 143 -11.42 7.60 -1.58
CA ILE A 143 -12.70 8.22 -1.97
C ILE A 143 -13.19 9.20 -0.89
N GLN A 144 -13.13 8.83 0.39
CA GLN A 144 -13.59 9.67 1.51
C GLN A 144 -12.76 10.94 1.67
N GLU A 145 -11.49 10.88 1.36
CA GLU A 145 -10.57 12.03 1.40
C GLU A 145 -10.61 12.87 0.12
N GLY A 146 -11.24 12.39 -0.96
CA GLY A 146 -11.20 13.00 -2.28
C GLY A 146 -9.82 12.86 -2.94
N ASP A 147 -9.05 11.87 -2.53
CA ASP A 147 -7.75 11.53 -3.10
C ASP A 147 -7.93 10.67 -4.36
N TRP A 148 -8.30 11.38 -5.44
CA TRP A 148 -8.53 10.75 -6.76
C TRP A 148 -7.28 10.14 -7.37
N ALA A 149 -6.11 10.63 -6.99
CA ALA A 149 -4.84 10.08 -7.49
C ALA A 149 -4.58 8.68 -6.92
N THR A 150 -4.74 8.51 -5.60
CA THR A 150 -4.62 7.20 -4.94
C THR A 150 -5.70 6.23 -5.43
N GLU A 151 -6.96 6.69 -5.56
CA GLU A 151 -8.04 5.86 -6.10
C GLU A 151 -7.73 5.37 -7.51
N ALA A 152 -7.29 6.26 -8.40
CA ALA A 152 -6.97 5.94 -9.78
C ALA A 152 -5.80 4.96 -9.89
N TRP A 153 -4.75 5.17 -9.11
CA TRP A 153 -3.60 4.28 -9.07
C TRP A 153 -3.99 2.87 -8.61
N LEU A 154 -4.73 2.72 -7.51
CA LEU A 154 -5.19 1.42 -7.01
C LEU A 154 -6.06 0.66 -8.02
N LYS A 155 -6.85 1.37 -8.83
CA LYS A 155 -7.72 0.78 -9.86
C LYS A 155 -7.04 0.49 -11.20
N GLY A 156 -5.79 0.87 -11.37
CA GLY A 156 -5.00 0.50 -12.53
C GLY A 156 -5.03 1.47 -13.70
N ASN A 157 -4.91 2.75 -13.42
CA ASN A 157 -4.70 3.77 -14.45
C ASN A 157 -3.22 3.91 -14.85
N ASP A 158 -2.33 3.16 -14.22
CA ASP A 158 -0.91 3.04 -14.58
C ASP A 158 -0.63 1.59 -15.00
N ASP A 159 -0.12 1.40 -16.23
CA ASP A 159 0.15 0.08 -16.78
C ASP A 159 1.37 -0.61 -16.14
N GLU A 160 2.24 0.15 -15.45
CA GLU A 160 3.49 -0.37 -14.88
C GLU A 160 3.41 -0.66 -13.36
N HIS A 161 2.63 0.13 -12.58
CA HIS A 161 2.69 0.13 -11.12
C HIS A 161 1.32 0.18 -10.42
N GLY A 162 0.29 -0.30 -11.08
CA GLY A 162 -1.07 -0.27 -10.53
C GLY A 162 -1.82 -1.55 -10.83
N LYS A 163 -3.15 -1.52 -10.69
CA LYS A 163 -4.08 -2.64 -10.88
C LYS A 163 -4.28 -3.51 -9.64
N LEU A 164 -3.80 -3.10 -8.46
CA LEU A 164 -3.95 -3.90 -7.25
C LEU A 164 -5.39 -4.42 -7.05
N VAL A 165 -6.42 -3.60 -7.34
CA VAL A 165 -7.82 -4.02 -7.21
C VAL A 165 -8.21 -5.13 -8.17
N LEU A 166 -7.74 -5.07 -9.43
CA LEU A 166 -8.09 -6.07 -10.45
C LEU A 166 -7.28 -7.35 -10.27
N GLU A 167 -5.99 -7.24 -10.04
CA GLU A 167 -5.11 -8.38 -9.82
C GLU A 167 -5.53 -9.16 -8.58
N GLN A 168 -5.91 -8.49 -7.50
CA GLN A 168 -6.38 -9.15 -6.29
C GLN A 168 -7.64 -9.99 -6.51
N ILE A 169 -8.58 -9.55 -7.37
CA ILE A 169 -9.75 -10.35 -7.74
C ILE A 169 -9.33 -11.60 -8.51
N GLU A 170 -8.37 -11.47 -9.43
CA GLU A 170 -7.84 -12.57 -10.22
C GLU A 170 -7.11 -13.58 -9.33
N GLU A 171 -6.25 -13.13 -8.44
CA GLU A 171 -5.47 -13.94 -7.51
C GLU A 171 -6.35 -14.72 -6.55
N GLU A 172 -7.37 -14.10 -5.96
CA GLU A 172 -8.36 -14.78 -5.14
C GLU A 172 -9.09 -15.87 -5.94
N SER A 173 -9.45 -15.61 -7.20
CA SER A 173 -10.09 -16.57 -8.09
C SER A 173 -9.18 -17.77 -8.42
N ILE A 174 -7.90 -17.50 -8.72
CA ILE A 174 -6.89 -18.53 -8.99
C ILE A 174 -6.69 -19.40 -7.74
N SER A 175 -6.52 -18.78 -6.58
CA SER A 175 -6.29 -19.47 -5.31
C SER A 175 -7.45 -20.38 -4.93
N ARG A 176 -8.70 -19.92 -5.09
CA ARG A 176 -9.91 -20.73 -4.92
C ARG A 176 -9.98 -21.91 -5.91
N THR A 177 -9.51 -21.71 -7.13
CA THR A 177 -9.48 -22.75 -8.16
C THR A 177 -8.45 -23.82 -7.83
N MET A 178 -7.26 -23.43 -7.39
CA MET A 178 -6.20 -24.34 -6.96
C MET A 178 -6.60 -25.15 -5.73
N LEU A 179 -7.26 -24.54 -4.75
CA LEU A 179 -7.81 -25.25 -3.59
C LEU A 179 -8.82 -26.31 -4.03
N LYS A 180 -9.77 -25.97 -4.91
CA LYS A 180 -10.75 -26.93 -5.45
C LYS A 180 -10.09 -28.10 -6.18
N TRP A 181 -9.05 -27.83 -6.97
CA TRP A 181 -8.27 -28.85 -7.65
C TRP A 181 -7.58 -29.78 -6.65
N GLN A 182 -6.93 -29.24 -5.62
CA GLN A 182 -6.26 -30.01 -4.58
C GLN A 182 -7.24 -30.91 -3.82
N MET A 183 -8.39 -30.39 -3.42
CA MET A 183 -9.45 -31.15 -2.74
C MET A 183 -9.97 -32.32 -3.58
N ARG A 184 -10.21 -32.12 -4.88
CA ARG A 184 -10.62 -33.18 -5.81
C ARG A 184 -9.55 -34.26 -5.96
N THR A 185 -8.29 -33.88 -6.01
CA THR A 185 -7.15 -34.82 -6.14
C THR A 185 -7.04 -35.71 -4.90
N LEU A 186 -7.21 -35.13 -3.71
CA LEU A 186 -7.23 -35.90 -2.45
C LEU A 186 -8.43 -36.85 -2.38
N THR A 187 -9.63 -36.37 -2.70
CA THR A 187 -10.84 -37.24 -2.73
C THR A 187 -10.74 -38.36 -3.76
N GLY A 188 -10.23 -38.09 -4.96
CA GLY A 188 -10.04 -39.07 -6.00
C GLY A 188 -9.02 -40.19 -5.63
N LYS A 189 -7.97 -39.84 -4.87
CA LYS A 189 -7.04 -40.80 -4.29
C LYS A 189 -7.69 -41.67 -3.23
N LEU A 190 -8.47 -41.07 -2.33
CA LEU A 190 -9.20 -41.78 -1.28
C LEU A 190 -10.19 -42.79 -1.86
N ASN A 191 -10.96 -42.41 -2.87
CA ASN A 191 -11.90 -43.33 -3.55
C ASN A 191 -11.23 -44.52 -4.25
N ARG A 192 -10.00 -44.32 -4.79
CA ARG A 192 -9.23 -45.43 -5.39
C ARG A 192 -8.61 -46.38 -4.36
N ILE A 193 -8.41 -45.92 -3.12
CA ILE A 193 -7.87 -46.80 -2.04
C ILE A 193 -8.99 -47.60 -1.40
N LEU A 194 -10.22 -47.08 -1.43
CA LEU A 194 -11.40 -47.69 -0.82
C LEU A 194 -12.20 -48.58 -1.79
N SER A 195 -11.88 -48.58 -3.09
CA SER A 195 -12.42 -49.47 -4.15
C SER A 195 -11.50 -50.65 -4.41
#